data_2502a84d854b0bccead4d959c3b68a48
#
_entry.id   2502a84d854b0bccead4d959c3b68a48
#
_cell.length_a   1.000
_cell.length_b   1.000
_cell.length_c   1.000
_cell.angle_alpha   90.00
_cell.angle_beta   90.00
_cell.angle_gamma   90.00
#
_symmetry.space_group_name_H-M   'P 1'
#
loop_
_entity.id
_entity.type
_entity.pdbx_description
1 polymer ?
#
loop_
_entity_poly.entity_id
_entity_poly.type
_entity_poly.pdbx_seq_one_letter_code
_entity_poly.pdbx_strand_id
1 'polypeptide(L)'
;MRFNWKKTLLITLDVALGAYIVVAFASFNKPKEEAPVCKKVSIDIQDETTNGFITAAEIKARLQKGNIYPLNKRMRDINARTIEETLGLSPFVKTTQCYKTQDGTVHIYLTQRMPTLRIKAANGEDYYLDDDNRIMPNSHYTSDLIIATGHINKWFARNYVAHVGSTLMASDFWKNQIVQINVLPDYGIELVPRVGNHIIYIGQLPQTSYVNDRKKLVTDYVNTKLDRLQKFYKYGLAQAGWNKYSYINVEFDNQIICKKRNLN
;
A
#
# COMPACT_ATOMS: atom_id res chain seq x y z
N MET A 1 -70.45 -8.20 -56.27
CA MET A 1 -69.30 -7.85 -55.42
C MET A 1 -68.01 -8.21 -56.10
N ARG A 2 -67.22 -7.26 -56.57
CA ARG A 2 -65.88 -7.60 -57.12
C ARG A 2 -64.93 -7.87 -55.98
N PHE A 3 -64.54 -9.12 -55.82
CA PHE A 3 -63.54 -9.57 -54.86
C PHE A 3 -62.16 -8.96 -55.18
N ASN A 4 -61.62 -8.10 -54.29
CA ASN A 4 -60.41 -7.38 -54.57
C ASN A 4 -59.20 -8.19 -54.03
N TRP A 5 -58.75 -9.17 -54.85
CA TRP A 5 -57.72 -10.14 -54.48
C TRP A 5 -56.42 -9.48 -54.01
N LYS A 6 -56.05 -8.34 -54.63
CA LYS A 6 -54.85 -7.63 -54.20
C LYS A 6 -54.90 -7.13 -52.78
N LYS A 7 -56.10 -6.67 -52.33
CA LYS A 7 -56.32 -6.20 -50.93
C LYS A 7 -56.33 -7.33 -49.94
N THR A 8 -56.85 -8.49 -50.33
CA THR A 8 -56.87 -9.70 -49.48
C THR A 8 -55.44 -10.25 -49.32
N LEU A 9 -54.65 -10.25 -50.42
CA LEU A 9 -53.26 -10.70 -50.39
C LEU A 9 -52.39 -9.80 -49.50
N LEU A 10 -52.57 -8.50 -49.55
CA LEU A 10 -51.86 -7.57 -48.68
C LEU A 10 -52.17 -7.79 -47.18
N ILE A 11 -53.45 -7.97 -46.84
CA ILE A 11 -53.89 -8.23 -45.45
C ILE A 11 -53.32 -9.56 -44.94
N THR A 12 -53.30 -10.62 -45.76
CA THR A 12 -52.71 -11.89 -45.35
C THR A 12 -51.17 -11.79 -45.15
N LEU A 13 -50.48 -10.99 -45.96
CA LEU A 13 -49.04 -10.74 -45.81
C LEU A 13 -48.75 -9.96 -44.54
N ASP A 14 -49.55 -8.93 -44.23
CA ASP A 14 -49.38 -8.13 -43.01
C ASP A 14 -49.64 -8.97 -41.72
N VAL A 15 -50.62 -9.84 -41.76
CA VAL A 15 -50.89 -10.76 -40.65
C VAL A 15 -49.76 -11.78 -40.48
N ALA A 16 -49.24 -12.34 -41.59
CA ALA A 16 -48.11 -13.25 -41.55
C ALA A 16 -46.84 -12.55 -41.02
N LEU A 17 -46.58 -11.32 -41.44
CA LEU A 17 -45.43 -10.50 -40.96
C LEU A 17 -45.59 -10.18 -39.49
N GLY A 18 -46.80 -9.80 -39.02
CA GLY A 18 -47.12 -9.58 -37.64
C GLY A 18 -46.88 -10.80 -36.76
N ALA A 19 -47.38 -11.98 -37.20
CA ALA A 19 -47.13 -13.25 -36.56
C ALA A 19 -45.65 -13.60 -36.49
N TYR A 20 -44.89 -13.39 -37.58
CA TYR A 20 -43.45 -13.61 -37.60
C TYR A 20 -42.72 -12.71 -36.59
N ILE A 21 -43.04 -11.42 -36.53
CA ILE A 21 -42.46 -10.50 -35.55
C ILE A 21 -42.73 -10.96 -34.12
N VAL A 22 -43.97 -11.35 -33.79
CA VAL A 22 -44.32 -11.85 -32.47
C VAL A 22 -43.53 -13.11 -32.11
N VAL A 23 -43.41 -14.06 -33.02
CA VAL A 23 -42.64 -15.31 -32.84
C VAL A 23 -41.16 -15.00 -32.69
N ALA A 24 -40.63 -14.11 -33.53
CA ALA A 24 -39.23 -13.67 -33.44
C ALA A 24 -38.94 -13.03 -32.07
N PHE A 25 -39.75 -12.07 -31.63
CA PHE A 25 -39.63 -11.47 -30.30
C PHE A 25 -39.70 -12.49 -29.17
N ALA A 26 -40.67 -13.41 -29.21
CA ALA A 26 -40.84 -14.44 -28.21
C ALA A 26 -39.66 -15.45 -28.20
N SER A 27 -39.06 -15.73 -29.37
CA SER A 27 -37.94 -16.66 -29.50
C SER A 27 -36.60 -16.03 -29.08
N PHE A 28 -36.39 -14.75 -29.41
CA PHE A 28 -35.18 -14.04 -29.01
C PHE A 28 -35.20 -13.60 -27.52
N ASN A 29 -36.36 -13.38 -26.94
CA ASN A 29 -36.54 -12.94 -25.55
C ASN A 29 -36.77 -14.07 -24.54
N LYS A 30 -36.49 -15.32 -24.91
CA LYS A 30 -36.50 -16.41 -23.90
C LYS A 30 -35.37 -16.11 -22.90
N PRO A 31 -35.66 -15.81 -21.62
CA PRO A 31 -34.64 -15.75 -20.61
C PRO A 31 -33.95 -17.10 -20.58
N LYS A 32 -32.61 -17.13 -20.72
CA LYS A 32 -31.84 -18.35 -20.48
C LYS A 32 -32.17 -18.79 -19.06
N GLU A 33 -32.91 -19.86 -18.90
CA GLU A 33 -33.48 -20.35 -17.62
C GLU A 33 -32.41 -20.77 -16.61
N GLU A 34 -31.18 -20.96 -17.04
CA GLU A 34 -30.09 -21.23 -16.11
C GLU A 34 -29.27 -19.96 -15.91
N ALA A 35 -29.46 -19.32 -14.74
CA ALA A 35 -28.55 -18.26 -14.33
C ALA A 35 -27.12 -18.80 -14.33
N PRO A 36 -26.19 -18.21 -15.12
CA PRO A 36 -24.84 -18.72 -15.26
C PRO A 36 -24.20 -18.87 -13.88
N VAL A 37 -23.56 -20.03 -13.66
CA VAL A 37 -22.84 -20.34 -12.43
C VAL A 37 -21.39 -19.87 -12.61
N CYS A 38 -20.78 -19.38 -11.53
CA CYS A 38 -19.37 -19.03 -11.53
C CYS A 38 -18.50 -20.28 -11.75
N LYS A 39 -17.87 -20.36 -12.91
CA LYS A 39 -17.01 -21.49 -13.32
C LYS A 39 -15.54 -21.27 -12.94
N LYS A 40 -15.13 -20.01 -12.85
CA LYS A 40 -13.74 -19.62 -12.59
C LYS A 40 -13.66 -18.39 -11.72
N VAL A 41 -12.71 -18.38 -10.80
CA VAL A 41 -12.32 -17.21 -10.01
C VAL A 41 -10.88 -16.90 -10.35
N SER A 42 -10.63 -15.70 -10.87
CA SER A 42 -9.28 -15.18 -11.13
C SER A 42 -8.94 -14.19 -10.02
N ILE A 43 -7.89 -14.47 -9.28
CA ILE A 43 -7.35 -13.56 -8.25
C ILE A 43 -6.02 -13.06 -8.80
N ASP A 44 -5.94 -11.75 -9.00
CA ASP A 44 -4.77 -11.06 -9.52
C ASP A 44 -4.31 -10.03 -8.47
N ILE A 45 -3.10 -10.24 -7.98
CA ILE A 45 -2.48 -9.38 -6.97
C ILE A 45 -1.35 -8.64 -7.65
N GLN A 46 -1.50 -7.34 -7.81
CA GLN A 46 -0.46 -6.48 -8.34
C GLN A 46 0.76 -6.55 -7.40
N ASP A 47 1.96 -6.69 -7.97
CA ASP A 47 3.24 -6.78 -7.25
C ASP A 47 3.42 -8.04 -6.35
N GLU A 48 2.67 -9.13 -6.61
CA GLU A 48 2.80 -10.40 -5.86
C GLU A 48 4.23 -10.96 -5.91
N THR A 49 4.92 -10.77 -7.01
CA THR A 49 6.25 -11.36 -7.25
C THR A 49 7.38 -10.65 -6.52
N THR A 50 7.18 -9.39 -6.14
CA THR A 50 8.26 -8.55 -5.61
C THR A 50 8.25 -8.50 -4.08
N ASN A 51 7.05 -8.49 -3.44
CA ASN A 51 6.91 -8.33 -2.00
C ASN A 51 5.53 -8.82 -1.52
N GLY A 52 5.32 -10.14 -1.45
CA GLY A 52 4.01 -10.70 -1.13
C GLY A 52 3.65 -10.69 0.34
N PHE A 53 3.00 -9.64 0.84
CA PHE A 53 2.32 -9.68 2.16
C PHE A 53 1.04 -10.51 2.14
N ILE A 54 0.47 -10.73 0.95
CA ILE A 54 -0.75 -11.50 0.74
C ILE A 54 -0.55 -12.38 -0.49
N THR A 55 -1.01 -13.62 -0.38
CA THR A 55 -1.03 -14.59 -1.46
C THR A 55 -2.46 -14.82 -1.97
N ALA A 56 -2.60 -15.26 -3.22
CA ALA A 56 -3.90 -15.65 -3.77
C ALA A 56 -4.57 -16.76 -2.94
N ALA A 57 -3.77 -17.65 -2.32
CA ALA A 57 -4.27 -18.69 -1.44
C ALA A 57 -4.91 -18.13 -0.16
N GLU A 58 -4.30 -17.11 0.46
CA GLU A 58 -4.85 -16.43 1.65
C GLU A 58 -6.13 -15.66 1.33
N ILE A 59 -6.18 -14.99 0.18
CA ILE A 59 -7.41 -14.32 -0.30
C ILE A 59 -8.53 -15.33 -0.48
N LYS A 60 -8.27 -16.46 -1.16
CA LYS A 60 -9.22 -17.56 -1.32
C LYS A 60 -9.71 -18.08 0.04
N ALA A 61 -8.81 -18.36 0.96
CA ALA A 61 -9.13 -18.88 2.29
C ALA A 61 -10.01 -17.87 3.08
N ARG A 62 -9.70 -16.57 2.99
CA ARG A 62 -10.49 -15.50 3.63
C ARG A 62 -11.93 -15.45 3.10
N LEU A 63 -12.10 -15.50 1.77
CA LEU A 63 -13.42 -15.51 1.14
C LEU A 63 -14.21 -16.78 1.45
N GLN A 64 -13.53 -17.93 1.55
CA GLN A 64 -14.15 -19.19 1.97
C GLN A 64 -14.61 -19.13 3.42
N LYS A 65 -13.78 -18.61 4.33
CA LYS A 65 -14.15 -18.42 5.75
C LYS A 65 -15.36 -17.51 5.91
N GLY A 66 -15.48 -16.47 5.07
CA GLY A 66 -16.64 -15.58 5.02
C GLY A 66 -17.85 -16.16 4.27
N ASN A 67 -17.76 -17.38 3.74
CA ASN A 67 -18.79 -18.02 2.90
C ASN A 67 -19.21 -17.19 1.67
N ILE A 68 -18.32 -16.32 1.19
CA ILE A 68 -18.54 -15.44 0.04
C ILE A 68 -17.68 -15.79 -1.17
N TYR A 69 -16.91 -16.89 -1.12
CA TYR A 69 -16.14 -17.36 -2.26
C TYR A 69 -17.05 -17.68 -3.44
N PRO A 70 -16.83 -17.10 -4.65
CA PRO A 70 -17.83 -17.10 -5.72
C PRO A 70 -17.96 -18.42 -6.48
N LEU A 71 -16.96 -19.30 -6.45
CA LEU A 71 -16.93 -20.53 -7.26
C LEU A 71 -18.17 -21.39 -7.01
N ASN A 72 -18.80 -21.89 -8.09
CA ASN A 72 -20.01 -22.71 -8.10
C ASN A 72 -21.29 -22.01 -7.58
N LYS A 73 -21.25 -20.68 -7.30
CA LYS A 73 -22.44 -19.89 -6.99
C LYS A 73 -23.09 -19.33 -8.24
N ARG A 74 -24.40 -19.11 -8.23
CA ARG A 74 -25.09 -18.44 -9.34
C ARG A 74 -24.57 -17.00 -9.46
N MET A 75 -24.24 -16.56 -10.69
CA MET A 75 -23.67 -15.22 -10.92
C MET A 75 -24.54 -14.08 -10.39
N ARG A 76 -25.88 -14.26 -10.37
CA ARG A 76 -26.82 -13.27 -9.80
C ARG A 76 -26.68 -13.12 -8.29
N ASP A 77 -26.31 -14.21 -7.58
CA ASP A 77 -26.24 -14.26 -6.12
C ASP A 77 -24.87 -13.81 -5.59
N ILE A 78 -23.89 -13.59 -6.51
CA ILE A 78 -22.57 -13.09 -6.15
C ILE A 78 -22.62 -11.57 -6.05
N ASN A 79 -22.38 -11.05 -4.85
CA ASN A 79 -22.24 -9.62 -4.60
C ASN A 79 -20.76 -9.22 -4.64
N ALA A 80 -20.34 -8.57 -5.73
CA ALA A 80 -18.97 -8.12 -5.92
C ALA A 80 -18.54 -7.11 -4.84
N ARG A 81 -19.45 -6.19 -4.46
CA ARG A 81 -19.20 -5.19 -3.43
C ARG A 81 -18.91 -5.81 -2.06
N THR A 82 -19.64 -6.84 -1.66
CA THR A 82 -19.37 -7.54 -0.40
C THR A 82 -17.98 -8.21 -0.40
N ILE A 83 -17.54 -8.72 -1.56
CA ILE A 83 -16.19 -9.27 -1.74
C ILE A 83 -15.15 -8.15 -1.56
N GLU A 84 -15.33 -7.01 -2.24
CA GLU A 84 -14.45 -5.86 -2.15
C GLU A 84 -14.34 -5.32 -0.70
N GLU A 85 -15.47 -5.12 -0.04
CA GLU A 85 -15.53 -4.64 1.34
C GLU A 85 -14.84 -5.61 2.31
N THR A 86 -15.07 -6.92 2.17
CA THR A 86 -14.44 -7.95 3.03
C THR A 86 -12.93 -8.00 2.85
N LEU A 87 -12.45 -7.87 1.62
CA LEU A 87 -11.02 -7.85 1.32
C LEU A 87 -10.38 -6.52 1.73
N GLY A 88 -11.07 -5.41 1.57
CA GLY A 88 -10.63 -4.08 1.99
C GLY A 88 -10.45 -3.92 3.52
N LEU A 89 -11.08 -4.78 4.32
CA LEU A 89 -10.83 -4.85 5.77
C LEU A 89 -9.44 -5.43 6.11
N SER A 90 -8.72 -6.01 5.15
CA SER A 90 -7.38 -6.51 5.39
C SER A 90 -6.40 -5.35 5.57
N PRO A 91 -5.58 -5.34 6.63
CA PRO A 91 -4.58 -4.30 6.83
C PRO A 91 -3.49 -4.30 5.76
N PHE A 92 -3.40 -5.34 4.93
CA PHE A 92 -2.40 -5.50 3.88
C PHE A 92 -2.93 -5.14 2.48
N VAL A 93 -4.24 -4.93 2.35
CA VAL A 93 -4.89 -4.56 1.07
C VAL A 93 -4.99 -3.04 0.95
N LYS A 94 -4.52 -2.48 -0.16
CA LYS A 94 -4.65 -1.04 -0.46
C LYS A 94 -5.93 -0.76 -1.22
N THR A 95 -6.16 -1.48 -2.32
CA THR A 95 -7.39 -1.39 -3.13
C THR A 95 -7.86 -2.76 -3.54
N THR A 96 -9.17 -2.89 -3.76
CA THR A 96 -9.80 -4.11 -4.27
C THR A 96 -10.82 -3.74 -5.31
N GLN A 97 -10.83 -4.48 -6.42
CA GLN A 97 -11.85 -4.39 -7.46
C GLN A 97 -12.35 -5.80 -7.78
N CYS A 98 -13.65 -5.98 -7.85
CA CYS A 98 -14.27 -7.25 -8.18
C CYS A 98 -15.32 -7.05 -9.27
N TYR A 99 -15.24 -7.81 -10.34
CA TYR A 99 -16.24 -7.78 -11.39
C TYR A 99 -16.54 -9.18 -11.96
N LYS A 100 -17.71 -9.28 -12.55
CA LYS A 100 -18.24 -10.52 -13.13
C LYS A 100 -18.25 -10.39 -14.64
N THR A 101 -17.85 -11.43 -15.35
CA THR A 101 -17.89 -11.51 -16.81
C THR A 101 -18.99 -12.46 -17.29
N GLN A 102 -19.45 -12.29 -18.51
CA GLN A 102 -20.54 -13.09 -19.09
C GLN A 102 -20.19 -14.56 -19.30
N ASP A 103 -18.91 -14.90 -19.37
CA ASP A 103 -18.40 -16.28 -19.50
C ASP A 103 -18.47 -17.09 -18.18
N GLY A 104 -18.94 -16.47 -17.09
CA GLY A 104 -19.04 -17.10 -15.78
C GLY A 104 -17.73 -17.00 -14.98
N THR A 105 -16.85 -16.03 -15.27
CA THR A 105 -15.65 -15.77 -14.48
C THR A 105 -15.90 -14.60 -13.52
N VAL A 106 -15.37 -14.72 -12.31
CA VAL A 106 -15.27 -13.62 -11.35
C VAL A 106 -13.82 -13.21 -11.23
N HIS A 107 -13.54 -11.96 -11.53
CA HIS A 107 -12.20 -11.36 -11.41
C HIS A 107 -12.09 -10.54 -10.15
N ILE A 108 -11.02 -10.75 -9.40
CA ILE A 108 -10.69 -10.04 -8.16
C ILE A 108 -9.29 -9.46 -8.34
N TYR A 109 -9.19 -8.14 -8.46
CA TYR A 109 -7.94 -7.41 -8.53
C TYR A 109 -7.62 -6.78 -7.19
N LEU A 110 -6.40 -6.92 -6.75
CA LEU A 110 -5.92 -6.40 -5.48
C LEU A 110 -4.62 -5.64 -5.69
N THR A 111 -4.49 -4.50 -5.00
CA THR A 111 -3.19 -3.87 -4.78
C THR A 111 -2.82 -4.02 -3.31
N GLN A 112 -1.56 -4.34 -3.05
CA GLN A 112 -1.06 -4.49 -1.69
C GLN A 112 -0.63 -3.14 -1.11
N ARG A 113 -0.67 -3.01 0.22
CA ARG A 113 0.03 -1.95 0.92
C ARG A 113 1.50 -2.30 0.99
N MET A 114 2.35 -1.34 0.66
CA MET A 114 3.79 -1.51 0.70
C MET A 114 4.34 -0.85 1.96
N PRO A 115 5.04 -1.59 2.81
CA PRO A 115 5.65 -1.00 3.99
C PRO A 115 6.85 -0.14 3.59
N THR A 116 6.97 0.99 4.25
CA THR A 116 8.08 1.94 4.06
C THR A 116 9.02 1.99 5.25
N LEU A 117 8.51 1.63 6.44
CA LEU A 117 9.25 1.70 7.69
C LEU A 117 8.77 0.62 8.65
N ARG A 118 9.69 -0.03 9.37
CA ARG A 118 9.35 -0.92 10.49
C ARG A 118 9.53 -0.21 11.81
N ILE A 119 8.54 -0.28 12.68
CA ILE A 119 8.59 0.28 14.03
C ILE A 119 8.79 -0.86 15.03
N LYS A 120 9.83 -0.76 15.84
CA LYS A 120 10.10 -1.61 17.01
C LYS A 120 10.24 -0.71 18.23
N ALA A 121 9.11 -0.36 18.83
CA ALA A 121 9.08 0.57 19.93
C ALA A 121 9.58 -0.05 21.25
N ALA A 122 10.09 0.76 22.15
CA ALA A 122 10.57 0.32 23.46
C ALA A 122 9.48 -0.28 24.36
N ASN A 123 8.20 0.01 24.08
CA ASN A 123 7.05 -0.58 24.77
C ASN A 123 6.69 -2.00 24.27
N GLY A 124 7.48 -2.58 23.34
CA GLY A 124 7.28 -3.90 22.76
C GLY A 124 6.37 -3.95 21.53
N GLU A 125 5.82 -2.84 21.08
CA GLU A 125 5.05 -2.79 19.84
C GLU A 125 5.97 -3.00 18.61
N ASP A 126 5.55 -3.89 17.69
CA ASP A 126 6.25 -4.22 16.45
C ASP A 126 5.25 -4.21 15.28
N TYR A 127 5.39 -3.25 14.37
CA TYR A 127 4.48 -3.05 13.24
C TYR A 127 5.17 -2.30 12.10
N TYR A 128 4.54 -2.27 10.93
CA TYR A 128 5.01 -1.49 9.79
C TYR A 128 4.15 -0.24 9.59
N LEU A 129 4.73 0.76 8.94
CA LEU A 129 4.02 1.89 8.34
C LEU A 129 4.08 1.77 6.82
N ASP A 130 2.95 2.01 6.14
CA ASP A 130 2.87 2.09 4.69
C ASP A 130 3.18 3.50 4.16
N ASP A 131 3.12 3.67 2.84
CA ASP A 131 3.34 4.94 2.14
C ASP A 131 2.31 6.03 2.49
N ASP A 132 1.14 5.64 3.05
CA ASP A 132 0.11 6.56 3.57
C ASP A 132 0.24 6.76 5.11
N ASN A 133 1.34 6.33 5.72
CA ASN A 133 1.59 6.34 7.18
C ASN A 133 0.53 5.57 7.99
N ARG A 134 -0.12 4.56 7.37
CA ARG A 134 -1.06 3.69 8.06
C ARG A 134 -0.33 2.52 8.68
N ILE A 135 -0.84 2.07 9.82
CA ILE A 135 -0.26 0.93 10.53
C ILE A 135 -0.64 -0.38 9.81
N MET A 136 0.37 -1.20 9.56
CA MET A 136 0.24 -2.57 9.11
C MET A 136 0.81 -3.48 10.21
N PRO A 137 0.11 -4.57 10.59
CA PRO A 137 0.62 -5.49 11.60
C PRO A 137 1.91 -6.17 11.12
N ASN A 138 2.70 -6.66 12.07
CA ASN A 138 3.85 -7.48 11.74
C ASN A 138 3.40 -8.77 11.03
N SER A 139 4.18 -9.22 10.06
CA SER A 139 3.93 -10.42 9.27
C SER A 139 5.21 -11.24 9.13
N HIS A 140 5.11 -12.43 8.54
CA HIS A 140 6.26 -13.26 8.21
C HIS A 140 7.17 -12.65 7.13
N TYR A 141 6.75 -11.56 6.52
CA TYR A 141 7.51 -10.86 5.51
C TYR A 141 8.69 -10.12 6.13
N THR A 142 9.87 -10.33 5.59
CA THR A 142 11.09 -9.60 5.94
C THR A 142 11.51 -8.77 4.74
N SER A 143 11.63 -7.46 4.92
CA SER A 143 12.17 -6.56 3.91
C SER A 143 13.35 -5.78 4.45
N ASP A 144 14.24 -5.33 3.56
CA ASP A 144 15.38 -4.48 3.91
C ASP A 144 14.91 -3.02 4.09
N LEU A 145 14.08 -2.81 5.13
CA LEU A 145 13.53 -1.51 5.49
C LEU A 145 14.35 -0.86 6.61
N ILE A 146 14.31 0.46 6.64
CA ILE A 146 14.79 1.21 7.81
C ILE A 146 13.94 0.81 9.01
N ILE A 147 14.58 0.50 10.14
CA ILE A 147 13.91 0.16 11.39
C ILE A 147 13.91 1.37 12.31
N ALA A 148 12.76 1.79 12.79
CA ALA A 148 12.67 2.81 13.83
C ALA A 148 12.48 2.16 15.20
N THR A 149 13.31 2.54 16.16
CA THR A 149 13.35 1.99 17.52
C THR A 149 13.27 3.09 18.58
N GLY A 150 13.10 2.71 19.85
CA GLY A 150 13.15 3.64 20.98
C GLY A 150 11.78 4.10 21.46
N HIS A 151 11.70 5.33 21.94
CA HIS A 151 10.50 5.89 22.58
C HIS A 151 9.48 6.37 21.54
N ILE A 152 8.78 5.41 20.92
CA ILE A 152 7.83 5.67 19.83
C ILE A 152 6.44 5.21 20.25
N ASN A 153 5.47 6.12 20.23
CA ASN A 153 4.05 5.79 20.26
C ASN A 153 3.46 5.88 18.83
N LYS A 154 2.28 5.29 18.61
CA LYS A 154 1.64 5.22 17.29
C LYS A 154 1.36 6.58 16.67
N TRP A 155 1.02 7.56 17.48
CA TRP A 155 0.78 8.92 16.99
C TRP A 155 2.07 9.56 16.48
N PHE A 156 3.17 9.48 17.25
CA PHE A 156 4.46 10.02 16.87
C PHE A 156 5.05 9.28 15.67
N ALA A 157 4.90 7.96 15.62
CA ALA A 157 5.30 7.15 14.47
C ALA A 157 4.67 7.65 13.17
N ARG A 158 3.34 7.80 13.15
CA ARG A 158 2.59 8.19 11.95
C ARG A 158 2.78 9.65 11.54
N ASN A 159 2.98 10.54 12.50
CA ASN A 159 2.97 11.98 12.27
C ASN A 159 4.36 12.61 12.17
N TYR A 160 5.41 11.90 12.62
CA TYR A 160 6.77 12.43 12.64
C TYR A 160 7.79 11.43 12.10
N VAL A 161 7.92 10.25 12.72
CA VAL A 161 8.94 9.26 12.31
C VAL A 161 8.75 8.79 10.86
N ALA A 162 7.50 8.62 10.42
CA ALA A 162 7.17 8.31 9.03
C ALA A 162 7.72 9.35 8.05
N HIS A 163 7.69 10.64 8.41
CA HIS A 163 8.23 11.70 7.57
C HIS A 163 9.76 11.72 7.54
N VAL A 164 10.42 11.35 8.66
CA VAL A 164 11.87 11.12 8.66
C VAL A 164 12.22 9.97 7.72
N GLY A 165 11.54 8.82 7.88
CA GLY A 165 11.73 7.65 7.03
C GLY A 165 11.52 7.96 5.55
N SER A 166 10.41 8.63 5.19
CA SER A 166 10.12 9.00 3.80
C SER A 166 11.16 9.97 3.22
N THR A 167 11.71 10.89 4.02
CA THR A 167 12.76 11.81 3.59
C THR A 167 14.07 11.06 3.33
N LEU A 168 14.44 10.12 4.18
CA LEU A 168 15.62 9.26 3.96
C LEU A 168 15.45 8.39 2.70
N MET A 169 14.28 7.79 2.52
CA MET A 169 13.99 6.93 1.36
C MET A 169 13.91 7.68 0.03
N ALA A 170 13.57 8.98 0.05
CA ALA A 170 13.56 9.83 -1.14
C ALA A 170 14.96 10.18 -1.66
N SER A 171 16.01 10.00 -0.86
CA SER A 171 17.39 10.27 -1.23
C SER A 171 18.11 8.98 -1.63
N ASP A 172 18.61 8.91 -2.88
CA ASP A 172 19.40 7.76 -3.35
C ASP A 172 20.64 7.47 -2.51
N PHE A 173 21.23 8.50 -1.91
CA PHE A 173 22.34 8.36 -1.01
C PHE A 173 21.90 7.84 0.37
N TRP A 174 20.94 8.51 1.02
CA TRP A 174 20.60 8.22 2.41
C TRP A 174 19.81 6.92 2.60
N LYS A 175 18.98 6.51 1.64
CA LYS A 175 18.27 5.22 1.71
C LYS A 175 19.21 4.02 1.82
N ASN A 176 20.42 4.13 1.26
CA ASN A 176 21.43 3.08 1.32
C ASN A 176 22.39 3.24 2.51
N GLN A 177 22.43 4.42 3.12
CA GLN A 177 23.34 4.72 4.23
C GLN A 177 22.73 4.54 5.61
N ILE A 178 21.44 4.79 5.79
CA ILE A 178 20.78 4.72 7.09
C ILE A 178 20.02 3.40 7.21
N VAL A 179 20.29 2.67 8.29
CA VAL A 179 19.62 1.38 8.59
C VAL A 179 18.64 1.48 9.75
N GLN A 180 18.85 2.46 10.64
CA GLN A 180 17.99 2.58 11.82
C GLN A 180 17.79 4.06 12.19
N ILE A 181 16.56 4.35 12.66
CA ILE A 181 16.18 5.59 13.34
C ILE A 181 15.95 5.21 14.78
N ASN A 182 16.61 5.87 15.73
CA ASN A 182 16.34 5.69 17.15
C ASN A 182 15.73 6.95 17.74
N VAL A 183 14.63 6.81 18.46
CA VAL A 183 13.94 7.92 19.13
C VAL A 183 14.25 7.85 20.61
N LEU A 184 14.88 8.91 21.10
CA LEU A 184 15.23 9.05 22.51
C LEU A 184 13.99 9.37 23.38
N PRO A 185 14.07 9.23 24.73
CA PRO A 185 12.95 9.57 25.61
C PRO A 185 12.49 11.03 25.55
N ASP A 186 13.36 11.95 25.17
CA ASP A 186 13.08 13.37 24.93
C ASP A 186 12.60 13.68 23.51
N TYR A 187 12.32 12.63 22.70
CA TYR A 187 11.97 12.71 21.28
C TYR A 187 13.09 13.23 20.35
N GLY A 188 14.34 13.29 20.83
CA GLY A 188 15.50 13.47 19.98
C GLY A 188 15.68 12.30 19.00
N ILE A 189 16.15 12.59 17.81
CA ILE A 189 16.31 11.59 16.74
C ILE A 189 17.78 11.27 16.54
N GLU A 190 18.09 10.00 16.63
CA GLU A 190 19.37 9.42 16.26
C GLU A 190 19.25 8.59 14.99
N LEU A 191 20.22 8.67 14.11
CA LEU A 191 20.34 7.85 12.91
C LEU A 191 21.55 6.94 13.03
N VAL A 192 21.38 5.68 12.67
CA VAL A 192 22.47 4.68 12.65
C VAL A 192 22.83 4.41 11.18
N PRO A 193 24.05 4.76 10.77
CA PRO A 193 24.47 4.51 9.41
C PRO A 193 24.92 3.05 9.21
N ARG A 194 24.88 2.59 7.96
CA ARG A 194 25.41 1.29 7.53
C ARG A 194 26.93 1.25 7.56
N VAL A 195 27.54 2.38 7.22
CA VAL A 195 29.00 2.52 7.14
C VAL A 195 29.49 3.44 8.25
N GLY A 196 30.55 3.00 8.94
CA GLY A 196 31.08 3.71 10.10
C GLY A 196 30.41 3.26 11.41
N ASN A 197 31.14 3.41 12.50
CA ASN A 197 30.73 2.92 13.82
C ASN A 197 30.28 4.09 14.72
N HIS A 198 29.51 5.02 14.17
CA HIS A 198 29.09 6.22 14.88
C HIS A 198 27.56 6.36 14.86
N ILE A 199 27.04 7.06 15.84
CA ILE A 199 25.61 7.47 15.88
C ILE A 199 25.54 8.93 15.45
N ILE A 200 24.52 9.27 14.68
CA ILE A 200 24.27 10.64 14.20
C ILE A 200 23.05 11.17 14.95
N TYR A 201 23.20 12.27 15.69
CA TYR A 201 22.11 12.95 16.34
C TYR A 201 21.70 14.18 15.51
N ILE A 202 20.43 14.23 15.12
CA ILE A 202 19.89 15.33 14.31
C ILE A 202 19.06 16.33 15.14
N GLY A 203 18.84 16.04 16.44
CA GLY A 203 18.03 16.87 17.34
C GLY A 203 16.58 16.43 17.42
N GLN A 204 15.77 17.22 18.13
CA GLN A 204 14.34 17.06 18.22
C GLN A 204 13.67 17.56 16.93
N LEU A 205 12.63 16.87 16.47
CA LEU A 205 11.87 17.30 15.31
C LEU A 205 11.02 18.54 15.62
N PRO A 206 10.94 19.51 14.70
CA PRO A 206 10.11 20.69 14.89
C PRO A 206 8.64 20.29 14.97
N GLN A 207 7.96 20.77 15.98
CA GLN A 207 6.55 20.45 16.23
C GLN A 207 5.64 21.54 15.68
N THR A 208 4.47 21.14 15.19
CA THR A 208 3.41 22.04 14.75
C THR A 208 2.04 21.43 15.04
N SER A 209 1.09 22.28 15.40
CA SER A 209 -0.34 21.92 15.51
C SER A 209 -1.01 21.79 14.15
N TYR A 210 -0.45 22.39 13.09
CA TYR A 210 -0.99 22.34 11.74
C TYR A 210 -0.60 21.04 11.05
N VAL A 211 -1.59 20.16 10.85
CA VAL A 211 -1.38 18.81 10.27
C VAL A 211 -0.81 18.89 8.86
N ASN A 212 -1.30 19.82 8.04
CA ASN A 212 -0.89 19.95 6.64
C ASN A 212 0.58 20.40 6.47
N ASP A 213 1.10 21.16 7.42
CA ASP A 213 2.45 21.70 7.36
C ASP A 213 3.50 20.74 7.93
N ARG A 214 3.06 19.78 8.74
CA ARG A 214 3.95 18.87 9.49
C ARG A 214 4.92 18.12 8.60
N LYS A 215 4.42 17.50 7.53
CA LYS A 215 5.25 16.77 6.56
C LYS A 215 6.35 17.66 6.00
N LYS A 216 5.99 18.85 5.52
CA LYS A 216 6.95 19.80 4.95
C LYS A 216 7.98 20.23 5.98
N LEU A 217 7.51 20.62 7.17
CA LEU A 217 8.37 21.12 8.25
C LEU A 217 9.41 20.07 8.69
N VAL A 218 8.99 18.81 8.86
CA VAL A 218 9.91 17.71 9.21
C VAL A 218 10.85 17.41 8.06
N THR A 219 10.35 17.35 6.81
CA THR A 219 11.17 17.08 5.62
C THR A 219 12.25 18.14 5.44
N ASP A 220 11.90 19.42 5.51
CA ASP A 220 12.84 20.53 5.37
C ASP A 220 13.91 20.53 6.48
N TYR A 221 13.49 20.25 7.72
CA TYR A 221 14.41 20.11 8.84
C TYR A 221 15.41 18.97 8.63
N VAL A 222 14.90 17.77 8.32
CA VAL A 222 15.75 16.58 8.11
C VAL A 222 16.72 16.81 6.95
N ASN A 223 16.24 17.33 5.81
CA ASN A 223 17.10 17.63 4.66
C ASN A 223 18.23 18.59 5.02
N THR A 224 17.93 19.66 5.78
CA THR A 224 18.97 20.60 6.22
C THR A 224 20.07 19.92 7.05
N LYS A 225 19.67 18.98 7.96
CA LYS A 225 20.65 18.23 8.76
C LYS A 225 21.43 17.22 7.93
N LEU A 226 20.76 16.55 7.00
CA LEU A 226 21.38 15.57 6.08
C LEU A 226 22.36 16.23 5.10
N ASP A 227 22.06 17.39 4.56
CA ASP A 227 22.98 18.14 3.69
C ASP A 227 24.27 18.54 4.41
N ARG A 228 24.13 18.97 5.67
CA ARG A 228 25.28 19.27 6.53
C ARG A 228 26.10 18.03 6.81
N LEU A 229 25.46 16.94 7.15
CA LEU A 229 26.13 15.66 7.41
C LEU A 229 26.84 15.14 6.17
N GLN A 230 26.24 15.25 4.98
CA GLN A 230 26.86 14.82 3.74
C GLN A 230 28.15 15.61 3.42
N LYS A 231 28.13 16.93 3.65
CA LYS A 231 29.33 17.78 3.54
C LYS A 231 30.39 17.33 4.54
N PHE A 232 29.99 17.03 5.78
CA PHE A 232 30.94 16.54 6.78
C PHE A 232 31.51 15.17 6.43
N TYR A 233 30.72 14.26 5.88
CA TYR A 233 31.20 12.97 5.38
C TYR A 233 32.24 13.16 4.27
N LYS A 234 31.95 14.03 3.30
CA LYS A 234 32.83 14.28 2.15
C LYS A 234 34.12 14.98 2.53
N TYR A 235 34.08 15.97 3.39
CA TYR A 235 35.22 16.85 3.66
C TYR A 235 35.84 16.65 5.04
N GLY A 236 35.13 16.15 6.00
CA GLY A 236 35.59 15.94 7.37
C GLY A 236 36.00 14.49 7.65
N LEU A 237 35.05 13.54 7.54
CA LEU A 237 35.32 12.14 7.85
C LEU A 237 36.25 11.47 6.85
N ALA A 238 36.22 11.83 5.58
CA ALA A 238 37.12 11.31 4.56
C ALA A 238 38.60 11.60 4.89
N GLN A 239 38.84 12.75 5.53
CA GLN A 239 40.18 13.13 5.96
C GLN A 239 40.54 12.63 7.37
N ALA A 240 39.55 12.66 8.28
CA ALA A 240 39.78 12.32 9.69
C ALA A 240 39.77 10.81 9.96
N GLY A 241 39.18 10.01 9.07
CA GLY A 241 38.92 8.57 9.22
C GLY A 241 37.54 8.27 9.77
N TRP A 242 36.83 7.29 9.14
CA TRP A 242 35.44 6.93 9.42
C TRP A 242 35.22 6.42 10.84
N ASN A 243 36.23 5.88 11.50
CA ASN A 243 36.11 5.30 12.84
C ASN A 243 36.62 6.25 13.95
N LYS A 244 36.96 7.49 13.61
CA LYS A 244 37.52 8.45 14.59
C LYS A 244 36.51 8.89 15.63
N TYR A 245 35.22 9.00 15.24
CA TYR A 245 34.18 9.48 16.11
C TYR A 245 33.17 8.38 16.44
N SER A 246 32.65 8.40 17.67
CA SER A 246 31.58 7.50 18.13
C SER A 246 30.20 8.17 18.03
N TYR A 247 30.16 9.49 18.01
CA TYR A 247 28.93 10.27 17.99
C TYR A 247 29.13 11.57 17.21
N ILE A 248 28.18 11.92 16.36
CA ILE A 248 28.19 13.11 15.50
C ILE A 248 26.86 13.83 15.73
N ASN A 249 26.91 15.00 16.33
CA ASN A 249 25.74 15.85 16.56
C ASN A 249 25.70 16.95 15.50
N VAL A 250 24.61 16.96 14.69
CA VAL A 250 24.34 17.97 13.66
C VAL A 250 23.10 18.84 14.01
N GLU A 251 22.62 18.78 15.23
CA GLU A 251 21.47 19.53 15.71
C GLU A 251 21.64 21.04 15.53
N PHE A 252 22.79 21.57 15.91
CA PHE A 252 23.01 23.02 15.94
C PHE A 252 23.34 23.56 14.54
N ASP A 253 22.86 24.77 14.26
CA ASP A 253 23.18 25.42 13.01
C ASP A 253 24.65 25.87 12.97
N ASN A 254 25.27 25.72 11.80
CA ASN A 254 26.66 26.12 11.52
C ASN A 254 27.76 25.39 12.31
N GLN A 255 27.43 24.34 13.06
CA GLN A 255 28.44 23.56 13.78
C GLN A 255 28.10 22.06 13.81
N ILE A 256 29.13 21.23 13.88
CA ILE A 256 29.04 19.78 14.08
C ILE A 256 29.88 19.42 15.29
N ILE A 257 29.26 18.84 16.29
CA ILE A 257 29.93 18.43 17.53
C ILE A 257 30.20 16.93 17.48
N CYS A 258 31.45 16.53 17.58
CA CYS A 258 31.85 15.13 17.48
C CYS A 258 32.49 14.63 18.76
N LYS A 259 32.04 13.46 19.26
CA LYS A 259 32.69 12.74 20.35
C LYS A 259 33.73 11.79 19.77
N LYS A 260 35.00 11.95 20.14
CA LYS A 260 36.07 11.02 19.73
C LYS A 260 35.80 9.64 20.34
N ARG A 261 36.17 8.60 19.60
CA ARG A 261 36.18 7.23 20.12
C ARG A 261 37.41 7.06 20.97
N ASN A 262 37.24 6.57 22.18
CA ASN A 262 38.38 6.07 22.97
C ASN A 262 38.78 4.73 22.36
N LEU A 263 39.93 4.70 21.72
CA LEU A 263 40.61 3.47 21.32
C LEU A 263 41.32 2.97 22.56
N ASN A 264 40.68 2.05 23.30
CA ASN A 264 41.39 1.22 24.29
C ASN A 264 42.11 0.13 23.56
#